data_6ffa7b177941158c8ed8c78871b27272
#
_entry.id   6ffa7b177941158c8ed8c78871b27272
#
_cell.length_a   1.000
_cell.length_b   1.000
_cell.length_c   1.000
_cell.angle_alpha   90.00
_cell.angle_beta   90.00
_cell.angle_gamma   90.00
#
_symmetry.space_group_name_H-M   'P 1'
#
loop_
_entity.id
_entity.type
_entity.pdbx_description
1 polymer ?
#
loop_
_entity_poly.entity_id
_entity_poly.type
_entity_poly.pdbx_seq_one_letter_code
_entity_poly.pdbx_strand_id
1 'polypeptide(L)'
;VYGRFGVNYFAKNLDNLLVGWRFNAAALGYYKKAYDLFALSASQLTSPLDNVALSALSRSSHDPDRLKRYLANTLGVVAFIGMAVGADLTLVGKDVVRLVLGPKWAESGRIFELFGPGIGVMLLCSTVGWIHLSIGKPGRWLRWTIVEFAITASLFVLALPWGPKGVAAAWSVSYCALVVPAFWYAGRPIGLGGSFLVAAVWRYAAASLLAGAATAAIFRGTLIWSSPAGVGAALETIMITSSVFVTFYVGTVILLHWGCAPLRQLAGLLREVAPKRIATSPAAEPVGEYK
;
A
#
# COMPACT_ATOMS: atom_id res chain seq x y z
N VAL A 1 20.82 -6.30 -11.81
CA VAL A 1 20.03 -6.66 -10.62
C VAL A 1 20.69 -6.13 -9.36
N TYR A 2 22.00 -6.41 -9.11
CA TYR A 2 22.71 -6.03 -7.87
C TYR A 2 22.74 -4.52 -7.60
N GLY A 3 23.01 -3.68 -8.62
CA GLY A 3 23.05 -2.23 -8.46
C GLY A 3 21.72 -1.63 -7.96
N ARG A 4 20.58 -2.22 -8.37
CA ARG A 4 19.26 -1.80 -7.88
C ARG A 4 19.07 -2.15 -6.40
N PHE A 5 19.57 -3.30 -5.94
CA PHE A 5 19.50 -3.67 -4.51
C PHE A 5 20.26 -2.67 -3.64
N GLY A 6 21.47 -2.27 -4.05
CA GLY A 6 22.26 -1.26 -3.35
C GLY A 6 21.52 0.08 -3.25
N VAL A 7 21.08 0.64 -4.37
CA VAL A 7 20.31 1.91 -4.39
C VAL A 7 19.03 1.81 -3.55
N ASN A 8 18.29 0.72 -3.67
CA ASN A 8 17.06 0.51 -2.92
C ASN A 8 17.30 0.36 -1.41
N TYR A 9 18.43 -0.25 -1.00
CA TYR A 9 18.80 -0.36 0.41
C TYR A 9 19.09 1.01 1.02
N PHE A 10 19.88 1.85 0.34
CA PHE A 10 20.15 3.21 0.79
C PHE A 10 18.87 4.07 0.76
N ALA A 11 18.04 3.92 -0.27
CA ALA A 11 16.76 4.64 -0.36
C ALA A 11 15.83 4.33 0.82
N LYS A 12 15.75 3.07 1.24
CA LYS A 12 14.91 2.63 2.36
C LYS A 12 15.44 2.98 3.75
N ASN A 13 16.71 3.37 3.86
CA ASN A 13 17.33 3.66 5.16
C ASN A 13 17.78 5.12 5.27
N LEU A 14 17.71 5.91 4.21
CA LEU A 14 18.18 7.28 4.19
C LEU A 14 17.40 8.17 5.18
N ASP A 15 16.11 7.98 5.28
CA ASP A 15 15.23 8.65 6.22
C ASP A 15 15.64 8.41 7.68
N ASN A 16 15.89 7.14 8.03
CA ASN A 16 16.40 6.76 9.34
C ASN A 16 17.77 7.39 9.62
N LEU A 17 18.67 7.39 8.62
CA LEU A 17 20.01 8.00 8.74
C LEU A 17 19.91 9.49 8.95
N LEU A 18 19.07 10.21 8.18
CA LEU A 18 18.87 11.65 8.30
C LEU A 18 18.24 12.04 9.65
N VAL A 19 17.24 11.28 10.10
CA VAL A 19 16.60 11.51 11.40
C VAL A 19 17.60 11.25 12.53
N GLY A 20 18.38 10.17 12.46
CA GLY A 20 19.40 9.84 13.46
C GLY A 20 20.56 10.84 13.50
N TRP A 21 20.97 11.35 12.33
CA TRP A 21 22.04 12.33 12.22
C TRP A 21 21.63 13.72 12.74
N ARG A 22 20.41 14.15 12.43
CA ARG A 22 19.95 15.53 12.72
C ARG A 22 19.30 15.70 14.09
N PHE A 23 18.72 14.62 14.63
CA PHE A 23 17.97 14.63 15.87
C PHE A 23 18.58 13.67 16.89
N ASN A 24 17.95 13.52 18.06
CA ASN A 24 18.43 12.63 19.13
C ASN A 24 17.98 11.18 18.95
N ALA A 25 18.56 10.27 19.75
CA ALA A 25 18.27 8.84 19.72
C ALA A 25 16.78 8.52 20.01
N ALA A 26 16.11 9.32 20.86
CA ALA A 26 14.69 9.14 21.15
C ALA A 26 13.82 9.44 19.91
N ALA A 27 14.11 10.53 19.20
CA ALA A 27 13.41 10.89 17.96
C ALA A 27 13.59 9.82 16.88
N LEU A 28 14.82 9.29 16.71
CA LEU A 28 15.08 8.16 15.82
C LEU A 28 14.30 6.92 16.25
N GLY A 29 14.26 6.64 17.56
CA GLY A 29 13.51 5.50 18.11
C GLY A 29 12.01 5.57 17.78
N TYR A 30 11.39 6.73 17.96
CA TYR A 30 9.99 6.94 17.60
C TYR A 30 9.73 6.81 16.10
N TYR A 31 10.59 7.40 15.27
CA TYR A 31 10.48 7.33 13.83
C TYR A 31 10.63 5.88 13.33
N LYS A 32 11.69 5.19 13.80
CA LYS A 32 11.96 3.82 13.39
C LYS A 32 10.84 2.86 13.77
N LYS A 33 10.25 2.97 14.96
CA LYS A 33 9.12 2.13 15.37
C LYS A 33 7.88 2.37 14.52
N ALA A 34 7.59 3.62 14.17
CA ALA A 34 6.51 3.94 13.23
C ALA A 34 6.79 3.33 11.86
N TYR A 35 8.02 3.47 11.34
CA TYR A 35 8.43 2.90 10.06
C TYR A 35 8.39 1.37 10.05
N ASP A 36 8.85 0.69 11.11
CA ASP A 36 8.85 -0.78 11.20
C ASP A 36 7.41 -1.33 11.15
N LEU A 37 6.46 -0.72 11.87
CA LEU A 37 5.05 -1.09 11.80
C LEU A 37 4.45 -0.84 10.41
N PHE A 38 4.78 0.29 9.81
CA PHE A 38 4.41 0.60 8.44
C PHE A 38 4.96 -0.45 7.46
N ALA A 39 6.25 -0.75 7.51
CA ALA A 39 6.90 -1.71 6.62
C ALA A 39 6.33 -3.13 6.78
N LEU A 40 5.99 -3.54 8.00
CA LEU A 40 5.33 -4.81 8.28
C LEU A 40 3.94 -4.86 7.60
N SER A 41 3.11 -3.85 7.83
CA SER A 41 1.77 -3.76 7.21
C SER A 41 1.84 -3.79 5.69
N ALA A 42 2.76 -3.02 5.12
CA ALA A 42 2.98 -2.97 3.68
C ALA A 42 3.42 -4.31 3.09
N SER A 43 4.36 -5.00 3.74
CA SER A 43 4.87 -6.30 3.25
C SER A 43 3.80 -7.39 3.26
N GLN A 44 2.92 -7.41 4.24
CA GLN A 44 1.79 -8.36 4.30
C GLN A 44 0.79 -8.15 3.16
N LEU A 45 0.65 -6.93 2.67
CA LEU A 45 -0.24 -6.61 1.55
C LEU A 45 0.42 -6.87 0.18
N THR A 46 1.73 -6.62 0.04
CA THR A 46 2.43 -6.77 -1.25
C THR A 46 2.80 -8.20 -1.58
N SER A 47 3.26 -9.00 -0.60
CA SER A 47 3.78 -10.35 -0.84
C SER A 47 2.82 -11.30 -1.58
N PRO A 48 1.52 -11.38 -1.22
CA PRO A 48 0.59 -12.23 -1.96
C PRO A 48 0.34 -11.72 -3.39
N LEU A 49 0.31 -10.40 -3.55
CA LEU A 49 0.06 -9.77 -4.85
C LEU A 49 1.24 -9.98 -5.81
N ASP A 50 2.47 -9.86 -5.34
CA ASP A 50 3.68 -10.04 -6.14
C ASP A 50 3.73 -11.44 -6.77
N ASN A 51 3.46 -12.48 -5.98
CA ASN A 51 3.52 -13.88 -6.44
C ASN A 51 2.48 -14.20 -7.52
N VAL A 52 1.24 -13.72 -7.36
CA VAL A 52 0.15 -13.95 -8.32
C VAL A 52 0.34 -13.11 -9.58
N ALA A 53 0.67 -11.83 -9.40
CA ALA A 53 0.78 -10.91 -10.52
C ALA A 53 1.94 -11.26 -11.47
N LEU A 54 3.13 -11.58 -10.93
CA LEU A 54 4.31 -11.87 -11.75
C LEU A 54 4.10 -13.11 -12.62
N SER A 55 3.47 -14.15 -12.09
CA SER A 55 3.17 -15.39 -12.82
C SER A 55 2.12 -15.18 -13.92
N ALA A 56 1.13 -14.33 -13.71
CA ALA A 56 0.09 -14.04 -14.71
C ALA A 56 0.59 -13.08 -15.80
N LEU A 57 1.39 -12.07 -15.44
CA LEU A 57 1.98 -11.11 -16.38
C LEU A 57 2.99 -11.77 -17.32
N SER A 58 3.83 -12.68 -16.82
CA SER A 58 4.79 -13.41 -17.66
C SER A 58 4.10 -14.25 -18.73
N ARG A 59 2.95 -14.86 -18.42
CA ARG A 59 2.14 -15.61 -19.39
C ARG A 59 1.42 -14.72 -20.42
N SER A 60 1.22 -13.44 -20.13
CA SER A 60 0.50 -12.51 -20.99
C SER A 60 1.41 -11.56 -21.77
N SER A 61 2.73 -11.71 -21.68
CA SER A 61 3.73 -10.82 -22.29
C SER A 61 3.67 -10.76 -23.83
N HIS A 62 3.13 -11.78 -24.48
CA HIS A 62 3.04 -11.87 -25.94
C HIS A 62 1.76 -11.22 -26.51
N ASP A 63 0.76 -10.87 -25.68
CA ASP A 63 -0.48 -10.20 -26.10
C ASP A 63 -0.63 -8.87 -25.38
N PRO A 64 -0.34 -7.74 -26.07
CA PRO A 64 -0.37 -6.40 -25.45
C PRO A 64 -1.76 -6.01 -24.90
N ASP A 65 -2.84 -6.43 -25.56
CA ASP A 65 -4.19 -6.06 -25.14
C ASP A 65 -4.65 -6.88 -23.93
N ARG A 66 -4.26 -8.14 -23.88
CA ARG A 66 -4.46 -9.01 -22.72
C ARG A 66 -3.65 -8.49 -21.53
N LEU A 67 -2.41 -8.07 -21.74
CA LEU A 67 -1.55 -7.47 -20.73
C LEU A 67 -2.18 -6.20 -20.14
N LYS A 68 -2.69 -5.29 -21.01
CA LYS A 68 -3.37 -4.06 -20.58
C LYS A 68 -4.60 -4.34 -19.74
N ARG A 69 -5.47 -5.26 -20.17
CA ARG A 69 -6.68 -5.64 -19.39
C ARG A 69 -6.31 -6.23 -18.04
N TYR A 70 -5.31 -7.11 -18.01
CA TYR A 70 -4.84 -7.70 -16.76
C TYR A 70 -4.28 -6.64 -15.81
N LEU A 71 -3.44 -5.74 -16.32
CA LEU A 71 -2.89 -4.62 -15.52
C LEU A 71 -4.00 -3.70 -15.00
N ALA A 72 -5.01 -3.36 -15.81
CA ALA A 72 -6.13 -2.52 -15.37
C ALA A 72 -6.90 -3.17 -14.22
N ASN A 73 -7.21 -4.46 -14.33
CA ASN A 73 -7.92 -5.20 -13.29
C ASN A 73 -7.10 -5.28 -12.00
N THR A 74 -5.81 -5.61 -12.12
CA THR A 74 -4.90 -5.71 -10.96
C THR A 74 -4.74 -4.36 -10.28
N LEU A 75 -4.53 -3.28 -11.06
CA LEU A 75 -4.45 -1.92 -10.51
C LEU A 75 -5.74 -1.51 -9.80
N GLY A 76 -6.90 -1.88 -10.35
CA GLY A 76 -8.18 -1.63 -9.70
C GLY A 76 -8.30 -2.30 -8.33
N VAL A 77 -7.88 -3.55 -8.21
CA VAL A 77 -7.90 -4.28 -6.92
C VAL A 77 -6.87 -3.73 -5.95
N VAL A 78 -5.64 -3.47 -6.41
CA VAL A 78 -4.59 -2.85 -5.59
C VAL A 78 -5.01 -1.48 -5.11
N ALA A 79 -5.65 -0.67 -5.98
CA ALA A 79 -6.19 0.63 -5.60
C ALA A 79 -7.34 0.51 -4.59
N PHE A 80 -8.27 -0.41 -4.82
CA PHE A 80 -9.39 -0.64 -3.90
C PHE A 80 -8.91 -0.95 -2.48
N ILE A 81 -7.98 -1.89 -2.34
CA ILE A 81 -7.44 -2.28 -1.02
C ILE A 81 -6.50 -1.20 -0.48
N GLY A 82 -5.55 -0.74 -1.30
CA GLY A 82 -4.49 0.16 -0.88
C GLY A 82 -5.01 1.52 -0.44
N MET A 83 -5.95 2.13 -1.19
CA MET A 83 -6.54 3.42 -0.83
C MET A 83 -7.40 3.32 0.43
N ALA A 84 -8.11 2.19 0.62
CA ALA A 84 -8.87 1.95 1.85
C ALA A 84 -7.94 1.84 3.07
N VAL A 85 -6.93 0.97 3.01
CA VAL A 85 -5.98 0.75 4.11
C VAL A 85 -5.20 2.02 4.42
N GLY A 86 -4.72 2.74 3.40
CA GLY A 86 -3.98 3.98 3.59
C GLY A 86 -4.79 5.07 4.28
N ALA A 87 -6.05 5.26 3.88
CA ALA A 87 -6.94 6.24 4.50
C ALA A 87 -7.36 5.83 5.91
N ASP A 88 -7.68 4.56 6.14
CA ASP A 88 -8.04 4.05 7.46
C ASP A 88 -6.88 4.20 8.45
N LEU A 89 -5.66 3.81 8.07
CA LEU A 89 -4.46 4.00 8.89
C LEU A 89 -4.11 5.48 9.16
N THR A 90 -4.53 6.39 8.30
CA THR A 90 -4.43 7.83 8.57
C THR A 90 -5.37 8.26 9.70
N LEU A 91 -6.54 7.60 9.82
CA LEU A 91 -7.54 7.91 10.84
C LEU A 91 -7.24 7.26 12.20
N VAL A 92 -6.85 5.99 12.19
CA VAL A 92 -6.70 5.18 13.41
C VAL A 92 -5.24 4.89 13.78
N GLY A 93 -4.26 5.35 13.00
CA GLY A 93 -2.85 4.97 13.13
C GLY A 93 -2.24 5.21 14.50
N LYS A 94 -2.59 6.32 15.17
CA LYS A 94 -2.12 6.59 16.56
C LYS A 94 -2.65 5.55 17.55
N ASP A 95 -3.91 5.12 17.39
CA ASP A 95 -4.55 4.17 18.27
C ASP A 95 -4.04 2.76 18.01
N VAL A 96 -3.74 2.42 16.75
CA VAL A 96 -3.05 1.17 16.37
C VAL A 96 -1.67 1.09 17.02
N VAL A 97 -0.86 2.14 16.92
CA VAL A 97 0.47 2.18 17.56
C VAL A 97 0.33 2.08 19.08
N ARG A 98 -0.63 2.78 19.68
CA ARG A 98 -0.91 2.71 21.10
C ARG A 98 -1.32 1.31 21.56
N LEU A 99 -2.15 0.63 20.75
CA LEU A 99 -2.60 -0.74 21.02
C LEU A 99 -1.42 -1.73 20.98
N VAL A 100 -0.54 -1.60 19.97
CA VAL A 100 0.54 -2.57 19.73
C VAL A 100 1.77 -2.30 20.58
N LEU A 101 2.17 -1.03 20.73
CA LEU A 101 3.40 -0.64 21.41
C LEU A 101 3.17 -0.03 22.80
N GLY A 102 1.94 0.36 23.10
CA GLY A 102 1.57 1.00 24.37
C GLY A 102 1.69 2.53 24.37
N PRO A 103 1.24 3.20 25.47
CA PRO A 103 1.08 4.65 25.54
C PRO A 103 2.39 5.43 25.45
N LYS A 104 3.52 4.82 25.80
CA LYS A 104 4.85 5.45 25.71
C LYS A 104 5.25 5.81 24.27
N TRP A 105 4.61 5.21 23.28
CA TRP A 105 4.91 5.38 21.85
C TRP A 105 3.93 6.33 21.14
N ALA A 106 3.27 7.21 21.88
CA ALA A 106 2.30 8.16 21.30
C ALA A 106 2.89 9.01 20.16
N GLU A 107 4.16 9.38 20.24
CA GLU A 107 4.85 10.15 19.20
C GLU A 107 5.07 9.30 17.93
N SER A 108 5.37 8.01 18.08
CA SER A 108 5.40 7.07 16.95
C SER A 108 4.03 6.95 16.27
N GLY A 109 2.94 7.00 17.03
CA GLY A 109 1.59 7.02 16.49
C GLY A 109 1.33 8.20 15.56
N ARG A 110 1.72 9.41 16.00
CA ARG A 110 1.60 10.63 15.18
C ARG A 110 2.44 10.60 13.92
N ILE A 111 3.62 9.95 13.97
CA ILE A 111 4.48 9.74 12.80
C ILE A 111 3.84 8.70 11.88
N PHE A 112 3.28 7.63 12.43
CA PHE A 112 2.66 6.55 11.68
C PHE A 112 1.44 7.01 10.85
N GLU A 113 0.61 7.89 11.42
CA GLU A 113 -0.52 8.51 10.69
C GLU A 113 -0.07 9.22 9.40
N LEU A 114 1.13 9.82 9.40
CA LEU A 114 1.67 10.51 8.23
C LEU A 114 2.17 9.57 7.12
N PHE A 115 2.44 8.31 7.44
CA PHE A 115 2.70 7.28 6.44
C PHE A 115 1.43 6.77 5.76
N GLY A 116 0.27 6.89 6.43
CA GLY A 116 -1.01 6.36 5.94
C GLY A 116 -1.32 6.71 4.49
N PRO A 117 -1.35 8.00 4.08
CA PRO A 117 -1.65 8.39 2.71
C PRO A 117 -0.69 7.77 1.67
N GLY A 118 0.58 7.59 2.05
CA GLY A 118 1.60 7.00 1.19
C GLY A 118 1.47 5.49 1.00
N ILE A 119 0.88 4.75 1.95
CA ILE A 119 0.75 3.29 1.89
C ILE A 119 -0.03 2.86 0.64
N GLY A 120 -1.21 3.43 0.42
CA GLY A 120 -2.04 3.07 -0.73
C GLY A 120 -1.35 3.32 -2.06
N VAL A 121 -0.66 4.45 -2.17
CA VAL A 121 0.09 4.82 -3.38
C VAL A 121 1.34 3.96 -3.55
N MET A 122 2.03 3.61 -2.46
CA MET A 122 3.18 2.71 -2.49
C MET A 122 2.80 1.32 -3.03
N LEU A 123 1.63 0.78 -2.63
CA LEU A 123 1.11 -0.47 -3.18
C LEU A 123 0.92 -0.39 -4.69
N LEU A 124 0.45 0.73 -5.21
CA LEU A 124 0.39 0.96 -6.66
C LEU A 124 1.80 1.01 -7.27
N CYS A 125 2.74 1.74 -6.66
CA CYS A 125 4.12 1.84 -7.15
C CYS A 125 4.82 0.48 -7.21
N SER A 126 4.48 -0.49 -6.34
CA SER A 126 5.06 -1.84 -6.39
C SER A 126 4.78 -2.52 -7.74
N THR A 127 3.63 -2.26 -8.35
CA THR A 127 3.24 -2.84 -9.65
C THR A 127 4.07 -2.30 -10.83
N VAL A 128 4.73 -1.15 -10.70
CA VAL A 128 5.64 -0.58 -11.72
C VAL A 128 6.79 -1.55 -12.03
N GLY A 129 7.29 -2.24 -11.00
CA GLY A 129 8.33 -3.25 -11.16
C GLY A 129 7.88 -4.42 -12.03
N TRP A 130 6.63 -4.85 -11.92
CA TRP A 130 6.07 -5.93 -12.73
C TRP A 130 6.03 -5.56 -14.21
N ILE A 131 5.70 -4.31 -14.55
CA ILE A 131 5.70 -3.81 -15.93
C ILE A 131 7.11 -3.89 -16.50
N HIS A 132 8.12 -3.39 -15.80
CA HIS A 132 9.51 -3.43 -16.26
C HIS A 132 10.05 -4.85 -16.46
N LEU A 133 9.69 -5.78 -15.59
CA LEU A 133 10.09 -7.17 -15.68
C LEU A 133 9.37 -7.89 -16.82
N SER A 134 8.07 -7.69 -16.99
CA SER A 134 7.28 -8.34 -18.05
C SER A 134 7.72 -7.94 -19.46
N ILE A 135 8.22 -6.71 -19.65
CA ILE A 135 8.75 -6.23 -20.94
C ILE A 135 10.25 -6.50 -21.13
N GLY A 136 10.90 -7.21 -20.20
CA GLY A 136 12.32 -7.57 -20.30
C GLY A 136 13.29 -6.39 -20.23
N LYS A 137 12.91 -5.26 -19.59
CA LYS A 137 13.73 -4.04 -19.54
C LYS A 137 14.16 -3.65 -18.10
N PRO A 138 14.88 -4.50 -17.35
CA PRO A 138 15.29 -4.23 -15.97
C PRO A 138 16.22 -3.01 -15.83
N GLY A 139 17.00 -2.68 -16.87
CA GLY A 139 17.87 -1.49 -16.88
C GLY A 139 17.08 -0.18 -16.82
N ARG A 140 15.86 -0.14 -17.40
CA ARG A 140 14.98 1.04 -17.29
C ARG A 140 14.48 1.20 -15.85
N TRP A 141 14.17 0.08 -15.18
CA TRP A 141 13.76 0.10 -13.79
C TRP A 141 14.85 0.65 -12.87
N LEU A 142 16.13 0.24 -13.09
CA LEU A 142 17.25 0.80 -12.35
C LEU A 142 17.36 2.33 -12.52
N ARG A 143 17.27 2.83 -13.77
CA ARG A 143 17.31 4.29 -14.02
C ARG A 143 16.19 5.02 -13.29
N TRP A 144 14.98 4.48 -13.32
CA TRP A 144 13.86 5.06 -12.58
C TRP A 144 14.11 5.07 -11.07
N THR A 145 14.60 3.95 -10.50
CA THR A 145 14.92 3.86 -9.07
C THR A 145 15.96 4.90 -8.64
N ILE A 146 16.94 5.24 -9.49
CA ILE A 146 17.90 6.31 -9.20
C ILE A 146 17.22 7.69 -9.18
N VAL A 147 16.35 7.97 -10.14
CA VAL A 147 15.60 9.24 -10.18
C VAL A 147 14.66 9.35 -8.98
N GLU A 148 13.92 8.31 -8.67
CA GLU A 148 13.04 8.20 -7.51
C GLU A 148 13.82 8.44 -6.21
N PHE A 149 14.97 7.80 -6.06
CA PHE A 149 15.86 8.00 -4.91
C PHE A 149 16.32 9.46 -4.78
N ALA A 150 16.79 10.08 -5.86
CA ALA A 150 17.27 11.46 -5.84
C ALA A 150 16.16 12.45 -5.43
N ILE A 151 14.95 12.29 -5.97
CA ILE A 151 13.80 13.13 -5.64
C ILE A 151 13.37 12.93 -4.19
N THR A 152 13.23 11.67 -3.75
CA THR A 152 12.84 11.34 -2.37
C THR A 152 13.88 11.82 -1.37
N ALA A 153 15.17 11.64 -1.64
CA ALA A 153 16.26 12.16 -0.82
C ALA A 153 16.19 13.68 -0.68
N SER A 154 15.95 14.39 -1.78
CA SER A 154 15.79 15.85 -1.76
C SER A 154 14.60 16.29 -0.91
N LEU A 155 13.46 15.59 -1.03
CA LEU A 155 12.28 15.86 -0.21
C LEU A 155 12.54 15.61 1.29
N PHE A 156 13.28 14.55 1.63
CA PHE A 156 13.65 14.29 3.03
C PHE A 156 14.53 15.40 3.59
N VAL A 157 15.55 15.82 2.85
CA VAL A 157 16.45 16.94 3.27
C VAL A 157 15.65 18.24 3.46
N LEU A 158 14.76 18.56 2.52
CA LEU A 158 13.88 19.71 2.63
C LEU A 158 12.93 19.63 3.81
N ALA A 159 12.49 18.43 4.17
CA ALA A 159 11.55 18.20 5.27
C ALA A 159 12.21 18.13 6.66
N LEU A 160 13.54 18.03 6.75
CA LEU A 160 14.26 17.97 8.03
C LEU A 160 13.90 19.09 9.03
N PRO A 161 13.67 20.37 8.63
CA PRO A 161 13.29 21.41 9.58
C PRO A 161 12.00 21.12 10.36
N TRP A 162 11.08 20.33 9.79
CA TRP A 162 9.82 19.92 10.44
C TRP A 162 9.94 18.66 11.32
N GLY A 163 11.18 18.19 11.55
CA GLY A 163 11.44 17.04 12.42
C GLY A 163 11.07 15.68 11.80
N PRO A 164 11.03 14.61 12.61
CA PRO A 164 10.70 13.26 12.16
C PRO A 164 9.32 13.17 11.49
N LYS A 165 8.36 13.99 11.91
CA LYS A 165 7.03 14.09 11.25
C LYS A 165 7.14 14.67 9.85
N GLY A 166 7.98 15.68 9.65
CA GLY A 166 8.23 16.23 8.31
C GLY A 166 8.79 15.18 7.35
N VAL A 167 9.77 14.39 7.81
CA VAL A 167 10.35 13.31 7.01
C VAL A 167 9.30 12.22 6.68
N ALA A 168 8.43 11.85 7.62
CA ALA A 168 7.34 10.91 7.37
C ALA A 168 6.31 11.47 6.36
N ALA A 169 5.96 12.75 6.48
CA ALA A 169 5.08 13.42 5.51
C ALA A 169 5.73 13.48 4.11
N ALA A 170 7.03 13.82 4.05
CA ALA A 170 7.79 13.84 2.79
C ALA A 170 7.85 12.47 2.13
N TRP A 171 7.89 11.39 2.91
CA TRP A 171 7.79 10.02 2.42
C TRP A 171 6.47 9.80 1.66
N SER A 172 5.34 10.12 2.27
CA SER A 172 4.01 10.00 1.64
C SER A 172 3.87 10.91 0.42
N VAL A 173 4.35 12.16 0.50
CA VAL A 173 4.35 13.12 -0.61
C VAL A 173 5.17 12.60 -1.78
N SER A 174 6.34 11.98 -1.53
CA SER A 174 7.19 11.45 -2.61
C SER A 174 6.46 10.37 -3.42
N TYR A 175 5.78 9.42 -2.77
CA TYR A 175 4.98 8.41 -3.47
C TYR A 175 3.82 9.02 -4.26
N CYS A 176 3.08 9.94 -3.65
CA CYS A 176 1.97 10.62 -4.33
C CYS A 176 2.44 11.42 -5.56
N ALA A 177 3.59 12.08 -5.48
CA ALA A 177 4.13 12.86 -6.59
C ALA A 177 4.71 11.98 -7.71
N LEU A 178 5.34 10.85 -7.33
CA LEU A 178 6.09 10.03 -8.27
C LEU A 178 5.27 8.91 -8.92
N VAL A 179 4.08 8.56 -8.41
CA VAL A 179 3.28 7.45 -8.93
C VAL A 179 2.91 7.62 -10.40
N VAL A 180 2.42 8.78 -10.80
CA VAL A 180 2.03 9.04 -12.20
C VAL A 180 3.24 9.06 -13.14
N PRO A 181 4.35 9.78 -12.85
CA PRO A 181 5.58 9.69 -13.62
C PRO A 181 6.17 8.28 -13.71
N ALA A 182 6.11 7.48 -12.61
CA ALA A 182 6.59 6.10 -12.59
C ALA A 182 5.85 5.21 -13.59
N PHE A 183 4.52 5.28 -13.57
CA PHE A 183 3.69 4.53 -14.51
C PHE A 183 3.85 5.00 -15.95
N TRP A 184 3.94 6.30 -16.17
CA TRP A 184 4.21 6.83 -17.50
C TRP A 184 5.56 6.31 -18.05
N TYR A 185 6.60 6.35 -17.23
CA TYR A 185 7.93 5.88 -17.64
C TYR A 185 7.95 4.37 -17.90
N ALA A 186 7.32 3.57 -17.04
CA ALA A 186 7.24 2.12 -17.18
C ALA A 186 6.40 1.69 -18.39
N GLY A 187 5.25 2.34 -18.57
CA GLY A 187 4.26 1.98 -19.57
C GLY A 187 4.56 2.47 -20.98
N ARG A 188 5.43 3.51 -21.15
CA ARG A 188 5.76 4.10 -22.45
C ARG A 188 6.12 3.08 -23.55
N PRO A 189 6.91 2.01 -23.28
CA PRO A 189 7.27 1.02 -24.31
C PRO A 189 6.10 0.17 -24.82
N ILE A 190 5.01 0.08 -24.08
CA ILE A 190 3.81 -0.71 -24.39
C ILE A 190 2.59 0.17 -24.67
N GLY A 191 2.83 1.49 -24.88
CA GLY A 191 1.77 2.45 -25.20
C GLY A 191 0.81 2.73 -24.02
N LEU A 192 1.23 2.51 -22.77
CA LEU A 192 0.49 2.89 -21.56
C LEU A 192 0.98 4.24 -21.07
N GLY A 193 0.06 5.20 -20.95
CA GLY A 193 0.31 6.53 -20.41
C GLY A 193 -0.06 6.66 -18.94
N GLY A 194 0.30 7.79 -18.31
CA GLY A 194 -0.17 8.12 -16.96
C GLY A 194 -1.69 8.21 -16.82
N SER A 195 -2.38 8.57 -17.91
CA SER A 195 -3.85 8.59 -17.99
C SER A 195 -4.48 7.22 -17.74
N PHE A 196 -3.81 6.14 -18.13
CA PHE A 196 -4.26 4.77 -17.85
C PHE A 196 -4.32 4.49 -16.34
N LEU A 197 -3.27 4.88 -15.60
CA LEU A 197 -3.26 4.76 -14.14
C LEU A 197 -4.37 5.61 -13.52
N VAL A 198 -4.45 6.87 -13.92
CA VAL A 198 -5.46 7.79 -13.37
C VAL A 198 -6.85 7.23 -13.59
N ALA A 199 -7.17 6.77 -14.81
CA ALA A 199 -8.47 6.17 -15.13
C ALA A 199 -8.80 4.93 -14.27
N ALA A 200 -7.79 4.10 -13.94
CA ALA A 200 -7.97 2.90 -13.12
C ALA A 200 -8.13 3.21 -11.62
N VAL A 201 -7.54 4.31 -11.11
CA VAL A 201 -7.33 4.54 -9.66
C VAL A 201 -8.19 5.67 -9.09
N TRP A 202 -8.50 6.71 -9.88
CA TRP A 202 -9.08 7.96 -9.36
C TRP A 202 -10.37 7.78 -8.55
N ARG A 203 -11.24 6.82 -8.94
CA ARG A 203 -12.50 6.55 -8.22
C ARG A 203 -12.24 6.02 -6.82
N TYR A 204 -11.25 5.15 -6.66
CA TYR A 204 -10.88 4.59 -5.35
C TYR A 204 -10.18 5.66 -4.48
N ALA A 205 -9.34 6.50 -5.08
CA ALA A 205 -8.71 7.62 -4.39
C ALA A 205 -9.76 8.65 -3.93
N ALA A 206 -10.70 9.02 -4.80
CA ALA A 206 -11.79 9.91 -4.44
C ALA A 206 -12.69 9.31 -3.35
N ALA A 207 -13.02 8.01 -3.47
CA ALA A 207 -13.82 7.32 -2.46
C ALA A 207 -13.14 7.30 -1.08
N SER A 208 -11.82 7.03 -1.04
CA SER A 208 -11.06 7.02 0.22
C SER A 208 -10.97 8.40 0.87
N LEU A 209 -10.78 9.45 0.07
CA LEU A 209 -10.76 10.83 0.56
C LEU A 209 -12.13 11.27 1.09
N LEU A 210 -13.20 10.98 0.35
CA LEU A 210 -14.56 11.33 0.78
C LEU A 210 -14.97 10.56 2.03
N ALA A 211 -14.74 9.25 2.07
CA ALA A 211 -15.04 8.42 3.24
C ALA A 211 -14.18 8.84 4.45
N GLY A 212 -12.89 9.12 4.25
CA GLY A 212 -12.00 9.61 5.29
C GLY A 212 -12.45 10.96 5.85
N ALA A 213 -12.80 11.90 4.98
CA ALA A 213 -13.31 13.22 5.39
C ALA A 213 -14.64 13.11 6.14
N ALA A 214 -15.57 12.27 5.66
CA ALA A 214 -16.87 12.04 6.32
C ALA A 214 -16.66 11.42 7.71
N THR A 215 -15.83 10.39 7.82
CA THR A 215 -15.51 9.75 9.10
C THR A 215 -14.85 10.74 10.06
N ALA A 216 -13.85 11.50 9.60
CA ALA A 216 -13.19 12.52 10.40
C ALA A 216 -14.16 13.62 10.87
N ALA A 217 -15.11 14.03 10.02
CA ALA A 217 -16.12 15.04 10.36
C ALA A 217 -17.07 14.54 11.46
N ILE A 218 -17.50 13.26 11.40
CA ILE A 218 -18.36 12.64 12.41
C ILE A 218 -17.68 12.62 13.77
N PHE A 219 -16.41 12.24 13.82
CA PHE A 219 -15.69 12.03 15.08
C PHE A 219 -15.02 13.28 15.64
N ARG A 220 -14.83 14.37 14.87
CA ARG A 220 -14.20 15.63 15.34
C ARG A 220 -14.94 16.27 16.53
N GLY A 221 -16.23 16.03 16.66
CA GLY A 221 -17.06 16.57 17.75
C GLY A 221 -17.32 15.59 18.90
N THR A 222 -16.81 14.36 18.83
CA THR A 222 -17.10 13.34 19.83
C THR A 222 -15.93 13.12 20.80
N LEU A 223 -16.26 12.76 22.05
CA LEU A 223 -15.26 12.39 23.08
C LEU A 223 -14.42 11.17 22.71
N ILE A 224 -14.84 10.41 21.70
CA ILE A 224 -14.14 9.22 21.15
C ILE A 224 -12.77 9.63 20.56
N TRP A 225 -12.65 10.86 20.01
CA TRP A 225 -11.38 11.39 19.47
C TRP A 225 -10.41 11.92 20.54
N SER A 226 -10.87 12.14 21.77
CA SER A 226 -10.03 12.52 22.89
C SER A 226 -9.41 11.27 23.51
N SER A 227 -8.12 11.08 23.22
CA SER A 227 -7.19 10.04 23.73
C SER A 227 -7.78 9.10 24.80
N PRO A 228 -8.32 7.94 24.42
CA PRO A 228 -8.91 7.02 25.37
C PRO A 228 -7.85 6.53 26.36
N ALA A 229 -8.15 6.54 27.64
CA ALA A 229 -7.26 6.02 28.68
C ALA A 229 -7.41 4.49 28.73
N GLY A 230 -6.47 3.75 28.10
CA GLY A 230 -6.40 2.29 28.18
C GLY A 230 -6.41 1.57 26.83
N VAL A 231 -6.00 0.29 26.85
CA VAL A 231 -5.89 -0.56 25.67
C VAL A 231 -7.28 -0.90 25.11
N GLY A 232 -8.27 -1.15 26.01
CA GLY A 232 -9.64 -1.46 25.60
C GLY A 232 -10.32 -0.33 24.85
N ALA A 233 -10.14 0.91 25.32
CA ALA A 233 -10.70 2.08 24.66
C ALA A 233 -10.02 2.39 23.32
N ALA A 234 -8.72 2.11 23.16
CA ALA A 234 -8.05 2.21 21.87
C ALA A 234 -8.61 1.20 20.86
N LEU A 235 -8.85 -0.04 21.29
CA LEU A 235 -9.47 -1.08 20.46
C LEU A 235 -10.89 -0.68 20.03
N GLU A 236 -11.70 -0.19 20.96
CA GLU A 236 -13.05 0.30 20.67
C GLU A 236 -13.03 1.43 19.63
N THR A 237 -12.14 2.42 19.81
CA THR A 237 -11.98 3.52 18.86
C THR A 237 -11.60 3.03 17.47
N ILE A 238 -10.64 2.10 17.37
CA ILE A 238 -10.24 1.50 16.10
C ILE A 238 -11.45 0.80 15.45
N MET A 239 -12.13 -0.08 16.19
CA MET A 239 -13.24 -0.87 15.66
C MET A 239 -14.40 0.02 15.16
N ILE A 240 -14.79 1.03 15.93
CA ILE A 240 -15.87 1.95 15.55
C ILE A 240 -15.45 2.80 14.35
N THR A 241 -14.26 3.44 14.42
CA THR A 241 -13.81 4.34 13.35
C THR A 241 -13.60 3.59 12.04
N SER A 242 -12.94 2.43 12.06
CA SER A 242 -12.72 1.62 10.85
C SER A 242 -14.03 1.06 10.30
N SER A 243 -14.99 0.66 11.14
CA SER A 243 -16.30 0.18 10.66
C SER A 243 -17.07 1.28 9.95
N VAL A 244 -17.09 2.48 10.50
CA VAL A 244 -17.73 3.66 9.88
C VAL A 244 -17.02 4.02 8.58
N PHE A 245 -15.69 4.07 8.60
CA PHE A 245 -14.88 4.36 7.41
C PHE A 245 -15.14 3.34 6.29
N VAL A 246 -15.07 2.05 6.58
CA VAL A 246 -15.29 0.98 5.58
C VAL A 246 -16.69 1.06 4.99
N THR A 247 -17.71 1.35 5.81
CA THR A 247 -19.09 1.52 5.34
C THR A 247 -19.20 2.68 4.35
N PHE A 248 -18.64 3.84 4.68
CA PHE A 248 -18.62 4.99 3.77
C PHE A 248 -17.79 4.73 2.53
N TYR A 249 -16.63 4.08 2.68
CA TYR A 249 -15.75 3.77 1.57
C TYR A 249 -16.43 2.84 0.55
N VAL A 250 -16.96 1.72 1.01
CA VAL A 250 -17.67 0.76 0.14
C VAL A 250 -18.89 1.41 -0.50
N GLY A 251 -19.69 2.15 0.26
CA GLY A 251 -20.82 2.89 -0.26
C GLY A 251 -20.43 3.88 -1.36
N THR A 252 -19.38 4.68 -1.14
CA THR A 252 -18.87 5.64 -2.12
C THR A 252 -18.28 4.94 -3.35
N VAL A 253 -17.57 3.81 -3.18
CA VAL A 253 -17.06 3.02 -4.32
C VAL A 253 -18.22 2.52 -5.17
N ILE A 254 -19.29 1.97 -4.58
CA ILE A 254 -20.45 1.50 -5.31
C ILE A 254 -21.11 2.65 -6.07
N LEU A 255 -21.27 3.81 -5.46
CA LEU A 255 -21.82 5.01 -6.08
C LEU A 255 -20.99 5.48 -7.28
N LEU A 256 -19.66 5.61 -7.12
CA LEU A 256 -18.75 6.09 -8.18
C LEU A 256 -18.60 5.10 -9.34
N HIS A 257 -18.82 3.80 -9.12
CA HIS A 257 -18.77 2.77 -10.17
C HIS A 257 -20.14 2.42 -10.75
N TRP A 258 -21.22 3.05 -10.27
CA TRP A 258 -22.59 2.76 -10.68
C TRP A 258 -22.94 1.27 -10.56
N GLY A 259 -22.35 0.58 -9.56
CA GLY A 259 -22.61 -0.84 -9.33
C GLY A 259 -21.54 -1.56 -8.51
N CYS A 260 -21.77 -2.87 -8.29
CA CYS A 260 -20.91 -3.73 -7.46
C CYS A 260 -19.78 -4.42 -8.24
N ALA A 261 -19.39 -3.91 -9.42
CA ALA A 261 -18.33 -4.52 -10.24
C ALA A 261 -16.99 -4.68 -9.48
N PRO A 262 -16.48 -3.67 -8.74
CA PRO A 262 -15.24 -3.79 -7.98
C PRO A 262 -15.29 -4.89 -6.90
N LEU A 263 -16.43 -5.02 -6.22
CA LEU A 263 -16.62 -6.04 -5.18
C LEU A 263 -16.66 -7.45 -5.78
N ARG A 264 -17.27 -7.62 -6.95
CA ARG A 264 -17.28 -8.89 -7.67
C ARG A 264 -15.89 -9.29 -8.17
N GLN A 265 -15.08 -8.33 -8.64
CA GLN A 265 -13.69 -8.57 -9.03
C GLN A 265 -12.85 -9.03 -7.83
N LEU A 266 -12.98 -8.37 -6.68
CA LEU A 266 -12.32 -8.78 -5.46
C LEU A 266 -12.74 -10.18 -5.01
N ALA A 267 -14.04 -10.47 -4.99
CA ALA A 267 -14.57 -11.79 -4.65
C ALA A 267 -14.09 -12.89 -5.61
N GLY A 268 -13.95 -12.57 -6.90
CA GLY A 268 -13.38 -13.48 -7.90
C GLY A 268 -11.93 -13.84 -7.60
N LEU A 269 -11.09 -12.84 -7.33
CA LEU A 269 -9.68 -13.06 -6.97
C LEU A 269 -9.51 -13.80 -5.65
N LEU A 270 -10.31 -13.50 -4.63
CA LEU A 270 -10.27 -14.23 -3.37
C LEU A 270 -10.62 -15.71 -3.54
N ARG A 271 -11.55 -16.04 -4.45
CA ARG A 271 -11.88 -17.42 -4.80
C ARG A 271 -10.76 -18.14 -5.56
N GLU A 272 -9.99 -17.43 -6.37
CA GLU A 272 -8.83 -18.00 -7.08
C GLU A 272 -7.64 -18.25 -6.14
N VAL A 273 -7.46 -17.40 -5.12
CA VAL A 273 -6.41 -17.51 -4.10
C VAL A 273 -6.78 -18.50 -3.00
N ALA A 274 -8.07 -18.73 -2.74
CA ALA A 274 -8.51 -19.72 -1.78
C ALA A 274 -7.96 -21.11 -2.18
N PRO A 275 -7.28 -21.85 -1.27
CA PRO A 275 -6.71 -23.14 -1.60
C PRO A 275 -7.84 -24.02 -2.14
N LYS A 276 -7.74 -24.49 -3.39
CA LYS A 276 -8.61 -25.54 -3.90
C LYS A 276 -8.50 -26.68 -2.88
N ARG A 277 -9.57 -26.98 -2.18
CA ARG A 277 -9.64 -28.18 -1.37
C ARG A 277 -9.14 -29.32 -2.25
N ILE A 278 -8.01 -29.91 -1.87
CA ILE A 278 -7.51 -31.13 -2.51
C ILE A 278 -8.69 -32.10 -2.43
N ALA A 279 -9.33 -32.35 -3.59
CA ALA A 279 -10.30 -33.41 -3.70
C ALA A 279 -9.53 -34.67 -3.24
N THR A 280 -9.94 -35.22 -2.12
CA THR A 280 -9.42 -36.49 -1.63
C THR A 280 -9.54 -37.48 -2.79
N SER A 281 -8.36 -37.87 -3.32
CA SER A 281 -8.29 -38.93 -4.31
C SER A 281 -9.09 -40.11 -3.77
N PRO A 282 -10.02 -40.72 -4.56
CA PRO A 282 -10.66 -41.93 -4.12
C PRO A 282 -9.58 -42.96 -3.80
N ALA A 283 -9.75 -43.62 -2.65
CA ALA A 283 -8.83 -44.62 -2.13
C ALA A 283 -8.41 -45.60 -3.24
N ALA A 284 -7.10 -45.77 -3.41
CA ALA A 284 -6.55 -46.79 -4.32
C ALA A 284 -7.16 -48.14 -3.95
N GLU A 285 -7.79 -48.80 -4.90
CA GLU A 285 -8.25 -50.21 -4.77
C GLU A 285 -7.04 -51.09 -4.41
N PRO A 286 -7.21 -52.06 -3.48
CA PRO A 286 -6.15 -52.96 -3.12
C PRO A 286 -5.78 -53.82 -4.34
N VAL A 287 -4.48 -53.76 -4.70
CA VAL A 287 -3.89 -54.63 -5.72
C VAL A 287 -4.11 -56.09 -5.28
N GLY A 288 -4.91 -56.82 -6.09
CA GLY A 288 -5.17 -58.22 -5.88
C GLY A 288 -3.88 -59.06 -5.90
N GLU A 289 -3.70 -59.90 -4.89
CA GLU A 289 -2.68 -60.95 -4.82
C GLU A 289 -2.84 -61.93 -6.01
N TYR A 290 -1.83 -61.96 -6.85
CA TYR A 290 -1.69 -63.08 -7.80
C TYR A 290 -1.14 -64.30 -7.06
N LYS A 291 -1.94 -65.37 -7.03
CA LYS A 291 -1.49 -66.71 -6.68
C LYS A 291 -0.66 -67.32 -7.86
#